data_62ce6192be880dc307102b410a445184
#
_entry.id   62ce6192be880dc307102b410a445184
#
_cell.length_a   1.000
_cell.length_b   1.000
_cell.length_c   1.000
_cell.angle_alpha   90.00
_cell.angle_beta   90.00
_cell.angle_gamma   90.00
#
_symmetry.space_group_name_H-M   'P 1'
#
loop_
_entity.id
_entity.type
_entity.pdbx_description
1 polymer ?
#
loop_
_entity_poly.entity_id
_entity_poly.type
_entity_poly.pdbx_seq_one_letter_code
_entity_poly.pdbx_strand_id
1 'polypeptide(L)'
;SNEEFAYLYQHGDLLTLGQAANQAREKRFPNNIATFIIDRNINYTNICSCQCKFCAFYRHEHDADAYVIDKDTLFAKIEEAVELGASQLMIQGGLNPNLTIDFFEDLFRSIKERYAITIHSLTAPEVVYIAKISNLDIKETLIRLQKAGLDSLPGGGAEVLHDEVRKHISPRKINTQQWLQVMRTAHEIGMKSTATMMMGSIDHLQHRIYHLEKIRSLQDETGGFRAFIMWTYQPGNNELMGKKISSLAYLRFLALSRLYLDNIEHIQGSWG
;
A
#
# COMPACT_ATOMS: atom_id res chain seq x y z
N SER A 1 -11.44 1.36 21.97
CA SER A 1 -12.55 0.69 21.27
C SER A 1 -12.94 1.45 20.01
N ASN A 2 -13.75 0.82 19.16
CA ASN A 2 -14.31 1.43 17.94
C ASN A 2 -15.24 2.60 18.29
N GLU A 3 -15.99 2.48 19.37
CA GLU A 3 -16.91 3.51 19.86
C GLU A 3 -16.16 4.74 20.37
N GLU A 4 -15.10 4.55 21.15
CA GLU A 4 -14.23 5.65 21.59
C GLU A 4 -13.56 6.34 20.40
N PHE A 5 -13.08 5.59 19.41
CA PHE A 5 -12.54 6.18 18.19
C PHE A 5 -13.57 7.06 17.49
N ALA A 6 -14.80 6.56 17.30
CA ALA A 6 -15.87 7.31 16.65
C ALA A 6 -16.23 8.58 17.44
N TYR A 7 -16.34 8.49 18.77
CA TYR A 7 -16.61 9.60 19.64
C TYR A 7 -15.50 10.66 19.57
N LEU A 8 -14.23 10.26 19.69
CA LEU A 8 -13.08 11.17 19.62
C LEU A 8 -12.93 11.80 18.23
N TYR A 9 -13.26 11.07 17.17
CA TYR A 9 -13.23 11.64 15.82
C TYR A 9 -14.27 12.76 15.65
N GLN A 10 -15.45 12.65 16.26
CA GLN A 10 -16.54 13.62 16.16
C GLN A 10 -16.37 14.81 17.13
N HIS A 11 -15.92 14.55 18.35
CA HIS A 11 -15.97 15.51 19.45
C HIS A 11 -14.59 15.90 20.00
N GLY A 12 -13.52 15.15 19.71
CA GLY A 12 -12.19 15.42 20.24
C GLY A 12 -11.60 16.72 19.68
N ASP A 13 -10.93 17.49 20.53
CA ASP A 13 -10.15 18.64 20.09
C ASP A 13 -8.92 18.17 19.30
N LEU A 14 -8.64 18.78 18.14
CA LEU A 14 -7.56 18.35 17.24
C LEU A 14 -6.18 18.48 17.89
N LEU A 15 -5.94 19.56 18.64
CA LEU A 15 -4.64 19.78 19.27
C LEU A 15 -4.40 18.76 20.39
N THR A 16 -5.42 18.50 21.19
CA THR A 16 -5.37 17.49 22.26
C THR A 16 -5.13 16.09 21.69
N LEU A 17 -5.80 15.72 20.60
CA LEU A 17 -5.57 14.45 19.91
C LEU A 17 -4.14 14.36 19.33
N GLY A 18 -3.66 15.45 18.75
CA GLY A 18 -2.29 15.55 18.24
C GLY A 18 -1.25 15.38 19.33
N GLN A 19 -1.45 16.04 20.50
CA GLN A 19 -0.58 15.89 21.66
C GLN A 19 -0.55 14.45 22.19
N ALA A 20 -1.71 13.81 22.32
CA ALA A 20 -1.80 12.40 22.76
C ALA A 20 -1.10 11.45 21.77
N ALA A 21 -1.29 11.65 20.46
CA ALA A 21 -0.62 10.89 19.42
C ALA A 21 0.91 11.09 19.45
N ASN A 22 1.36 12.34 19.68
CA ASN A 22 2.79 12.64 19.82
C ASN A 22 3.40 11.96 21.06
N GLN A 23 2.72 11.99 22.20
CA GLN A 23 3.16 11.25 23.41
C GLN A 23 3.26 9.74 23.15
N ALA A 24 2.31 9.16 22.41
CA ALA A 24 2.37 7.76 22.02
C ALA A 24 3.55 7.47 21.07
N ARG A 25 3.91 8.42 20.19
CA ARG A 25 5.11 8.34 19.35
C ARG A 25 6.41 8.43 20.19
N GLU A 26 6.49 9.40 21.09
CA GLU A 26 7.68 9.65 21.93
C GLU A 26 8.04 8.45 22.81
N LYS A 27 7.05 7.72 23.29
CA LYS A 27 7.28 6.46 24.03
C LYS A 27 8.00 5.40 23.19
N ARG A 28 7.85 5.42 21.86
CA ARG A 28 8.50 4.50 20.92
C ARG A 28 9.81 5.03 20.38
N PHE A 29 9.80 6.31 20.04
CA PHE A 29 10.93 7.00 19.41
C PHE A 29 11.32 8.23 20.26
N PRO A 30 12.10 8.03 21.33
CA PRO A 30 12.55 9.13 22.17
C PRO A 30 13.47 10.08 21.40
N ASN A 31 13.77 11.21 22.00
CA ASN A 31 14.69 12.23 21.45
C ASN A 31 14.17 13.01 20.22
N ASN A 32 12.86 13.09 20.03
CA ASN A 32 12.24 13.83 18.92
C ASN A 32 12.73 13.43 17.51
N ILE A 33 13.17 12.17 17.35
CA ILE A 33 13.60 11.67 16.05
C ILE A 33 12.35 11.32 15.23
N ALA A 34 12.29 11.83 14.01
CA ALA A 34 11.39 11.41 12.96
C ALA A 34 12.22 10.85 11.80
N THR A 35 11.81 9.71 11.26
CA THR A 35 12.46 9.07 10.12
C THR A 35 11.65 9.27 8.85
N PHE A 36 12.33 9.20 7.73
CA PHE A 36 11.71 9.23 6.40
C PHE A 36 12.43 8.22 5.49
N ILE A 37 11.77 7.85 4.41
CA ILE A 37 12.34 6.98 3.38
C ILE A 37 12.50 7.80 2.11
N ILE A 38 13.67 7.71 1.49
CA ILE A 38 13.87 8.17 0.12
C ILE A 38 13.64 6.94 -0.75
N ASP A 39 12.54 6.92 -1.49
CA ASP A 39 12.22 5.85 -2.42
C ASP A 39 11.86 6.40 -3.80
N ARG A 40 11.89 5.53 -4.79
CA ARG A 40 11.42 5.81 -6.14
C ARG A 40 10.26 4.90 -6.46
N ASN A 41 9.10 5.50 -6.79
CA ASN A 41 7.99 4.75 -7.37
C ASN A 41 8.26 4.52 -8.88
N ILE A 42 8.31 3.26 -9.28
CA ILE A 42 8.48 2.84 -10.67
C ILE A 42 7.30 1.97 -11.06
N ASN A 43 6.52 2.44 -12.03
CA ASN A 43 5.43 1.64 -12.58
C ASN A 43 5.98 0.80 -13.75
N TYR A 44 5.98 -0.54 -13.59
CA TYR A 44 6.47 -1.44 -14.64
C TYR A 44 5.51 -1.58 -15.83
N THR A 45 4.23 -1.27 -15.63
CA THR A 45 3.21 -1.22 -16.70
C THR A 45 2.01 -0.39 -16.26
N ASN A 46 1.34 0.26 -17.20
CA ASN A 46 0.04 0.88 -17.00
C ASN A 46 -1.14 0.03 -17.55
N ILE A 47 -0.85 -1.08 -18.22
CA ILE A 47 -1.87 -2.00 -18.70
C ILE A 47 -2.50 -2.71 -17.50
N CYS A 48 -3.83 -2.53 -17.30
CA CYS A 48 -4.50 -3.05 -16.12
C CYS A 48 -5.92 -3.55 -16.41
N SER A 49 -6.15 -4.84 -16.17
CA SER A 49 -7.47 -5.45 -16.29
C SER A 49 -8.44 -5.08 -15.15
N CYS A 50 -7.94 -4.47 -14.06
CA CYS A 50 -8.74 -4.15 -12.87
C CYS A 50 -9.64 -2.92 -13.06
N GLN A 51 -9.17 -1.87 -13.75
CA GLN A 51 -9.94 -0.67 -14.09
C GLN A 51 -10.64 -0.03 -12.87
N CYS A 52 -9.86 0.29 -11.83
CA CYS A 52 -10.39 0.93 -10.63
C CYS A 52 -10.88 2.34 -10.94
N LYS A 53 -12.09 2.70 -10.50
CA LYS A 53 -12.72 3.99 -10.83
C LYS A 53 -11.98 5.22 -10.30
N PHE A 54 -11.14 5.05 -9.28
CA PHE A 54 -10.31 6.13 -8.73
C PHE A 54 -8.93 6.24 -9.41
N CYS A 55 -8.56 5.29 -10.29
CA CYS A 55 -7.23 5.23 -10.88
C CYS A 55 -7.17 6.03 -12.18
N ALA A 56 -6.25 7.01 -12.25
CA ALA A 56 -5.99 7.80 -13.45
C ALA A 56 -4.95 7.17 -14.39
N PHE A 57 -4.30 6.07 -13.97
CA PHE A 57 -3.11 5.52 -14.63
C PHE A 57 -3.39 4.32 -15.54
N TYR A 58 -4.48 3.58 -15.30
CA TYR A 58 -4.72 2.37 -16.07
C TYR A 58 -4.95 2.65 -17.56
N ARG A 59 -4.49 1.71 -18.37
CA ARG A 59 -4.71 1.65 -19.83
C ARG A 59 -5.19 0.26 -20.23
N HIS A 60 -5.89 0.22 -21.36
CA HIS A 60 -6.13 -1.02 -22.07
C HIS A 60 -4.88 -1.40 -22.89
N GLU A 61 -4.74 -2.67 -23.23
CA GLU A 61 -3.54 -3.18 -23.94
C GLU A 61 -3.29 -2.47 -25.29
N HIS A 62 -4.34 -2.01 -25.95
CA HIS A 62 -4.26 -1.36 -27.26
C HIS A 62 -4.31 0.18 -27.22
N ASP A 63 -4.27 0.78 -26.05
CA ASP A 63 -4.20 2.23 -25.91
C ASP A 63 -2.83 2.74 -26.39
N ALA A 64 -2.83 3.89 -27.07
CA ALA A 64 -1.63 4.43 -27.71
C ALA A 64 -0.45 4.71 -26.74
N ASP A 65 -0.76 4.95 -25.46
CA ASP A 65 0.20 5.20 -24.38
C ASP A 65 0.31 4.03 -23.39
N ALA A 66 -0.18 2.83 -23.78
CA ALA A 66 0.03 1.60 -23.04
C ALA A 66 1.51 1.17 -23.12
N TYR A 67 2.07 0.71 -21.99
CA TYR A 67 3.46 0.28 -21.97
C TYR A 67 3.72 -0.86 -20.99
N VAL A 68 4.80 -1.59 -21.25
CA VAL A 68 5.56 -2.38 -20.29
C VAL A 68 6.98 -1.80 -20.32
N ILE A 69 7.52 -1.49 -19.14
CA ILE A 69 8.85 -0.88 -19.04
C ILE A 69 9.93 -1.84 -19.56
N ASP A 70 10.82 -1.34 -20.39
CA ASP A 70 12.03 -2.06 -20.78
C ASP A 70 13.12 -1.95 -19.71
N LYS A 71 14.10 -2.85 -19.78
CA LYS A 71 15.18 -2.89 -18.77
C LYS A 71 16.06 -1.65 -18.79
N ASP A 72 16.30 -1.04 -19.93
CA ASP A 72 17.17 0.14 -20.02
C ASP A 72 16.50 1.34 -19.34
N THR A 73 15.22 1.55 -19.62
CA THR A 73 14.40 2.58 -18.95
C THR A 73 14.29 2.33 -17.44
N LEU A 74 14.10 1.06 -17.03
CA LEU A 74 14.05 0.67 -15.62
C LEU A 74 15.36 1.04 -14.92
N PHE A 75 16.50 0.60 -15.47
CA PHE A 75 17.81 0.84 -14.85
C PHE A 75 18.17 2.33 -14.81
N ALA A 76 17.87 3.09 -15.85
CA ALA A 76 18.07 4.54 -15.83
C ALA A 76 17.29 5.21 -14.67
N LYS A 77 16.04 4.78 -14.43
CA LYS A 77 15.25 5.28 -13.29
C LYS A 77 15.82 4.86 -11.93
N ILE A 78 16.38 3.67 -11.85
CA ILE A 78 17.00 3.17 -10.61
C ILE A 78 18.30 3.92 -10.34
N GLU A 79 19.14 4.14 -11.35
CA GLU A 79 20.38 4.92 -11.24
C GLU A 79 20.12 6.35 -10.74
N GLU A 80 19.15 7.05 -11.34
CA GLU A 80 18.70 8.36 -10.87
C GLU A 80 18.27 8.32 -9.39
N ALA A 81 17.53 7.27 -8.98
CA ALA A 81 17.08 7.12 -7.60
C ALA A 81 18.27 6.89 -6.64
N VAL A 82 19.20 6.04 -7.01
CA VAL A 82 20.41 5.74 -6.22
C VAL A 82 21.29 6.98 -6.07
N GLU A 83 21.48 7.76 -7.13
CA GLU A 83 22.22 9.04 -7.07
C GLU A 83 21.56 10.04 -6.11
N LEU A 84 20.24 10.03 -5.99
CA LEU A 84 19.47 10.83 -5.04
C LEU A 84 19.43 10.23 -3.62
N GLY A 85 20.13 9.13 -3.37
CA GLY A 85 20.23 8.49 -2.07
C GLY A 85 19.05 7.59 -1.71
N ALA A 86 18.31 7.06 -2.69
CA ALA A 86 17.22 6.14 -2.42
C ALA A 86 17.73 4.84 -1.76
N SER A 87 17.08 4.44 -0.69
CA SER A 87 17.33 3.19 0.03
C SER A 87 16.36 2.08 -0.36
N GLN A 88 15.30 2.43 -1.05
CA GLN A 88 14.21 1.54 -1.42
C GLN A 88 13.65 1.89 -2.80
N LEU A 89 13.23 0.87 -3.54
CA LEU A 89 12.41 1.01 -4.75
C LEU A 89 10.99 0.55 -4.43
N MET A 90 10.01 1.37 -4.81
CA MET A 90 8.60 0.96 -4.83
C MET A 90 8.21 0.62 -6.27
N ILE A 91 8.17 -0.67 -6.59
CA ILE A 91 7.85 -1.15 -7.95
C ILE A 91 6.46 -1.76 -7.93
N GLN A 92 5.52 -1.14 -8.63
CA GLN A 92 4.13 -1.58 -8.72
C GLN A 92 3.57 -1.25 -10.11
N GLY A 93 2.46 -1.85 -10.50
CA GLY A 93 1.88 -1.59 -11.83
C GLY A 93 0.46 -2.10 -11.98
N GLY A 94 0.03 -2.17 -13.23
CA GLY A 94 -1.27 -2.70 -13.59
C GLY A 94 -1.30 -4.24 -13.55
N LEU A 95 -2.51 -4.81 -13.45
CA LEU A 95 -2.76 -6.24 -13.61
C LEU A 95 -2.72 -6.59 -15.09
N ASN A 96 -1.51 -6.77 -15.61
CA ASN A 96 -1.25 -7.06 -17.02
C ASN A 96 -1.36 -8.56 -17.30
N PRO A 97 -2.23 -9.01 -18.22
CA PRO A 97 -2.45 -10.43 -18.49
C PRO A 97 -1.24 -11.17 -19.11
N ASN A 98 -0.28 -10.42 -19.63
CA ASN A 98 0.88 -10.98 -20.33
C ASN A 98 2.13 -11.10 -19.42
N LEU A 99 2.08 -10.61 -18.19
CA LEU A 99 3.24 -10.63 -17.27
C LEU A 99 3.08 -11.74 -16.22
N THR A 100 3.58 -12.92 -16.53
CA THR A 100 3.64 -14.06 -15.60
C THR A 100 4.72 -13.88 -14.55
N ILE A 101 4.80 -14.81 -13.59
CA ILE A 101 5.79 -14.76 -12.52
C ILE A 101 7.23 -14.69 -13.04
N ASP A 102 7.52 -15.30 -14.19
CA ASP A 102 8.86 -15.32 -14.77
C ASP A 102 9.37 -13.91 -15.12
N PHE A 103 8.46 -13.00 -15.55
CA PHE A 103 8.79 -11.59 -15.75
C PHE A 103 9.27 -10.92 -14.44
N PHE A 104 8.56 -11.15 -13.34
CA PHE A 104 8.90 -10.53 -12.05
C PHE A 104 10.16 -11.14 -11.43
N GLU A 105 10.38 -12.44 -11.60
CA GLU A 105 11.62 -13.08 -11.17
C GLU A 105 12.84 -12.54 -11.92
N ASP A 106 12.74 -12.37 -13.23
CA ASP A 106 13.80 -11.78 -14.04
C ASP A 106 14.04 -10.32 -13.68
N LEU A 107 12.95 -9.54 -13.48
CA LEU A 107 13.00 -8.15 -13.06
C LEU A 107 13.77 -7.98 -11.73
N PHE A 108 13.37 -8.72 -10.70
CA PHE A 108 13.96 -8.57 -9.36
C PHE A 108 15.40 -9.09 -9.29
N ARG A 109 15.70 -10.23 -9.93
CA ARG A 109 17.09 -10.72 -10.03
C ARG A 109 17.98 -9.71 -10.73
N SER A 110 17.55 -9.18 -11.87
CA SER A 110 18.31 -8.19 -12.63
C SER A 110 18.61 -6.92 -11.81
N ILE A 111 17.70 -6.49 -10.94
CA ILE A 111 17.92 -5.37 -10.02
C ILE A 111 18.93 -5.75 -8.94
N LYS A 112 18.72 -6.89 -8.27
CA LYS A 112 19.59 -7.34 -7.17
C LYS A 112 21.03 -7.66 -7.60
N GLU A 113 21.23 -8.06 -8.83
CA GLU A 113 22.56 -8.28 -9.42
C GLU A 113 23.36 -6.98 -9.59
N ARG A 114 22.67 -5.85 -9.75
CA ARG A 114 23.30 -4.54 -10.02
C ARG A 114 23.32 -3.59 -8.82
N TYR A 115 22.31 -3.68 -7.96
CA TYR A 115 22.09 -2.67 -6.90
C TYR A 115 21.82 -3.32 -5.53
N ALA A 116 22.52 -2.84 -4.52
CA ALA A 116 22.26 -3.18 -3.12
C ALA A 116 21.12 -2.33 -2.56
N ILE A 117 19.92 -2.48 -3.11
CA ILE A 117 18.75 -1.68 -2.76
C ILE A 117 17.57 -2.57 -2.34
N THR A 118 16.73 -2.09 -1.41
CA THR A 118 15.52 -2.80 -0.98
C THR A 118 14.45 -2.73 -2.07
N ILE A 119 13.85 -3.88 -2.40
CA ILE A 119 12.71 -3.98 -3.32
C ILE A 119 11.42 -4.13 -2.50
N HIS A 120 10.67 -3.03 -2.40
CA HIS A 120 9.33 -2.97 -1.81
C HIS A 120 8.32 -2.93 -2.95
N SER A 121 7.77 -4.07 -3.33
CA SER A 121 7.10 -4.20 -4.62
C SER A 121 5.89 -5.11 -4.55
N LEU A 122 5.01 -4.99 -5.54
CA LEU A 122 3.82 -5.81 -5.76
C LEU A 122 2.77 -5.71 -4.64
N THR A 123 1.66 -5.12 -4.96
CA THR A 123 0.50 -5.08 -4.05
C THR A 123 -0.19 -6.45 -3.95
N ALA A 124 -1.01 -6.65 -2.92
CA ALA A 124 -1.76 -7.90 -2.77
C ALA A 124 -2.62 -8.26 -4.01
N PRO A 125 -3.31 -7.31 -4.69
CA PRO A 125 -3.96 -7.61 -5.97
C PRO A 125 -3.02 -8.13 -7.05
N GLU A 126 -1.81 -7.57 -7.17
CA GLU A 126 -0.81 -8.04 -8.13
C GLU A 126 -0.35 -9.46 -7.80
N VAL A 127 -0.07 -9.77 -6.54
CA VAL A 127 0.30 -11.14 -6.10
C VAL A 127 -0.78 -12.16 -6.46
N VAL A 128 -2.06 -11.86 -6.16
CA VAL A 128 -3.17 -12.75 -6.50
C VAL A 128 -3.30 -12.93 -8.01
N TYR A 129 -3.10 -11.86 -8.76
CA TYR A 129 -3.21 -11.91 -10.22
C TYR A 129 -2.07 -12.71 -10.85
N ILE A 130 -0.83 -12.48 -10.42
CA ILE A 130 0.36 -13.24 -10.86
C ILE A 130 0.19 -14.72 -10.54
N ALA A 131 -0.22 -15.05 -9.31
CA ALA A 131 -0.50 -16.43 -8.91
C ALA A 131 -1.49 -17.10 -9.86
N LYS A 132 -2.62 -16.42 -10.15
CA LYS A 132 -3.66 -16.93 -11.03
C LYS A 132 -3.18 -17.19 -12.46
N ILE A 133 -2.51 -16.21 -13.10
CA ILE A 133 -2.07 -16.36 -14.51
C ILE A 133 -0.85 -17.26 -14.66
N SER A 134 -0.09 -17.49 -13.58
CA SER A 134 1.06 -18.40 -13.53
C SER A 134 0.68 -19.82 -13.05
N ASN A 135 -0.61 -20.06 -12.74
CA ASN A 135 -1.13 -21.31 -12.21
C ASN A 135 -0.40 -21.79 -10.93
N LEU A 136 -0.18 -20.85 -10.00
CA LEU A 136 0.47 -21.06 -8.70
C LEU A 136 -0.47 -20.72 -7.56
N ASP A 137 -0.20 -21.23 -6.37
CA ASP A 137 -0.82 -20.71 -5.15
C ASP A 137 -0.10 -19.44 -4.65
N ILE A 138 -0.73 -18.72 -3.73
CA ILE A 138 -0.21 -17.45 -3.20
C ILE A 138 1.12 -17.66 -2.47
N LYS A 139 1.25 -18.73 -1.69
CA LYS A 139 2.45 -19.01 -0.89
C LYS A 139 3.63 -19.34 -1.78
N GLU A 140 3.43 -20.20 -2.77
CA GLU A 140 4.45 -20.53 -3.77
C GLU A 140 4.88 -19.30 -4.56
N THR A 141 3.92 -18.47 -5.00
CA THR A 141 4.20 -17.21 -5.70
C THR A 141 5.09 -16.31 -4.85
N LEU A 142 4.73 -16.08 -3.58
CA LEU A 142 5.51 -15.23 -2.67
C LEU A 142 6.92 -15.78 -2.39
N ILE A 143 7.06 -17.10 -2.19
CA ILE A 143 8.36 -17.75 -1.99
C ILE A 143 9.26 -17.58 -3.23
N ARG A 144 8.72 -17.76 -4.43
CA ARG A 144 9.46 -17.59 -5.68
C ARG A 144 9.93 -16.15 -5.85
N LEU A 145 9.03 -15.17 -5.64
CA LEU A 145 9.34 -13.74 -5.72
C LEU A 145 10.38 -13.33 -4.66
N GLN A 146 10.27 -13.82 -3.42
CA GLN A 146 11.24 -13.59 -2.36
C GLN A 146 12.64 -14.12 -2.75
N LYS A 147 12.71 -15.31 -3.29
CA LYS A 147 13.98 -15.89 -3.81
C LYS A 147 14.57 -15.08 -4.97
N ALA A 148 13.72 -14.44 -5.76
CA ALA A 148 14.15 -13.56 -6.84
C ALA A 148 14.62 -12.17 -6.36
N GLY A 149 14.37 -11.80 -5.09
CA GLY A 149 14.85 -10.56 -4.51
C GLY A 149 13.76 -9.60 -4.01
N LEU A 150 12.48 -10.01 -4.00
CA LEU A 150 11.43 -9.23 -3.36
C LEU A 150 11.63 -9.21 -1.83
N ASP A 151 11.85 -8.04 -1.25
CA ASP A 151 12.12 -7.90 0.19
C ASP A 151 10.86 -7.69 1.03
N SER A 152 9.86 -6.99 0.48
CA SER A 152 8.64 -6.64 1.23
C SER A 152 7.49 -6.22 0.32
N LEU A 153 6.26 -6.30 0.84
CA LEU A 153 5.05 -5.91 0.12
C LEU A 153 4.51 -4.55 0.58
N PRO A 154 4.18 -3.63 -0.33
CA PRO A 154 3.41 -2.43 -0.01
C PRO A 154 1.95 -2.78 0.31
N GLY A 155 1.32 -1.98 1.17
CA GLY A 155 -0.09 -2.12 1.54
C GLY A 155 -1.08 -1.69 0.46
N GLY A 156 -0.61 -1.32 -0.70
CA GLY A 156 -1.45 -0.92 -1.83
C GLY A 156 -2.51 -1.96 -2.19
N GLY A 157 -3.54 -1.52 -2.88
CA GLY A 157 -4.69 -2.36 -3.19
C GLY A 157 -5.68 -2.53 -2.02
N ALA A 158 -5.33 -2.07 -0.80
CA ALA A 158 -6.26 -2.04 0.33
C ALA A 158 -7.36 -0.99 0.13
N GLU A 159 -6.99 0.21 -0.28
CA GLU A 159 -7.83 1.41 -0.30
C GLU A 159 -8.69 1.52 0.97
N VAL A 160 -9.87 0.93 1.00
CA VAL A 160 -10.68 0.70 2.19
C VAL A 160 -11.05 -0.79 2.24
N LEU A 161 -10.65 -1.49 3.30
CA LEU A 161 -10.94 -2.91 3.51
C LEU A 161 -12.38 -3.09 4.02
N HIS A 162 -13.34 -2.68 3.20
CA HIS A 162 -14.78 -2.86 3.41
C HIS A 162 -15.41 -3.18 2.05
N ASP A 163 -16.02 -4.36 1.92
CA ASP A 163 -16.39 -4.89 0.60
C ASP A 163 -17.49 -4.09 -0.10
N GLU A 164 -18.36 -3.39 0.62
CA GLU A 164 -19.33 -2.47 0.00
C GLU A 164 -18.61 -1.31 -0.70
N VAL A 165 -17.64 -0.70 -0.03
CA VAL A 165 -16.82 0.38 -0.62
C VAL A 165 -16.04 -0.17 -1.81
N ARG A 166 -15.37 -1.33 -1.65
CA ARG A 166 -14.56 -1.96 -2.70
C ARG A 166 -15.35 -2.27 -3.96
N LYS A 167 -16.57 -2.80 -3.84
CA LYS A 167 -17.47 -3.07 -4.97
C LYS A 167 -17.80 -1.80 -5.79
N HIS A 168 -17.82 -0.63 -5.14
CA HIS A 168 -18.08 0.64 -5.83
C HIS A 168 -16.83 1.22 -6.49
N ILE A 169 -15.70 1.24 -5.77
CA ILE A 169 -14.48 1.95 -6.24
C ILE A 169 -13.60 1.09 -7.13
N SER A 170 -13.65 -0.26 -6.96
CA SER A 170 -12.78 -1.20 -7.68
C SER A 170 -13.45 -2.59 -7.80
N PRO A 171 -14.55 -2.73 -8.56
CA PRO A 171 -15.40 -3.92 -8.58
C PRO A 171 -14.69 -5.19 -9.08
N ARG A 172 -13.59 -5.05 -9.81
CA ARG A 172 -12.80 -6.18 -10.34
C ARG A 172 -11.57 -6.52 -9.48
N LYS A 173 -11.33 -5.77 -8.39
CA LYS A 173 -10.21 -6.00 -7.48
C LYS A 173 -10.56 -7.08 -6.46
N ILE A 174 -9.55 -7.72 -5.91
CA ILE A 174 -9.71 -8.70 -4.82
C ILE A 174 -10.51 -8.11 -3.65
N ASN A 175 -11.25 -8.95 -2.93
CA ASN A 175 -12.01 -8.55 -1.76
C ASN A 175 -11.13 -8.38 -0.51
N THR A 176 -11.73 -7.92 0.59
CA THR A 176 -11.04 -7.70 1.87
C THR A 176 -10.35 -8.96 2.38
N GLN A 177 -11.03 -10.11 2.35
CA GLN A 177 -10.48 -11.37 2.85
C GLN A 177 -9.27 -11.83 2.03
N GLN A 178 -9.32 -11.70 0.72
CA GLN A 178 -8.20 -12.05 -0.16
C GLN A 178 -6.97 -11.15 0.09
N TRP A 179 -7.19 -9.84 0.30
CA TRP A 179 -6.10 -8.93 0.64
C TRP A 179 -5.42 -9.32 1.96
N LEU A 180 -6.22 -9.58 3.01
CA LEU A 180 -5.73 -10.02 4.32
C LEU A 180 -4.98 -11.36 4.21
N GLN A 181 -5.47 -12.29 3.39
CA GLN A 181 -4.83 -13.59 3.18
C GLN A 181 -3.45 -13.45 2.54
N VAL A 182 -3.27 -12.58 1.55
CA VAL A 182 -1.93 -12.34 0.96
C VAL A 182 -0.97 -11.81 2.01
N MET A 183 -1.39 -10.81 2.80
CA MET A 183 -0.53 -10.24 3.84
C MET A 183 -0.18 -11.25 4.92
N ARG A 184 -1.17 -12.05 5.38
CA ARG A 184 -0.94 -13.15 6.32
C ARG A 184 0.09 -14.14 5.79
N THR A 185 -0.08 -14.61 4.55
CA THR A 185 0.84 -15.56 3.92
C THR A 185 2.25 -14.99 3.78
N ALA A 186 2.36 -13.69 3.42
CA ALA A 186 3.66 -13.01 3.37
C ALA A 186 4.34 -12.98 4.75
N HIS A 187 3.59 -12.65 5.80
CA HIS A 187 4.10 -12.63 7.17
C HIS A 187 4.53 -14.01 7.67
N GLU A 188 3.75 -15.05 7.35
CA GLU A 188 4.06 -16.46 7.69
C GLU A 188 5.39 -16.95 7.10
N ILE A 189 5.78 -16.46 5.93
CA ILE A 189 7.09 -16.79 5.32
C ILE A 189 8.20 -15.82 5.75
N GLY A 190 7.95 -14.96 6.73
CA GLY A 190 8.91 -13.99 7.27
C GLY A 190 9.05 -12.69 6.47
N MET A 191 8.26 -12.49 5.41
CA MET A 191 8.27 -11.25 4.63
C MET A 191 7.48 -10.17 5.37
N LYS A 192 8.05 -8.98 5.55
CA LYS A 192 7.36 -7.83 6.13
C LYS A 192 6.56 -7.08 5.07
N SER A 193 5.58 -6.30 5.54
CA SER A 193 4.76 -5.46 4.66
C SER A 193 4.42 -4.11 5.29
N THR A 194 3.75 -3.26 4.53
CA THR A 194 3.05 -2.09 5.07
C THR A 194 1.55 -2.29 4.94
N ALA A 195 0.77 -1.49 5.65
CA ALA A 195 -0.67 -1.36 5.47
C ALA A 195 -1.00 0.06 5.02
N THR A 196 -1.99 0.21 4.14
CA THR A 196 -2.37 1.54 3.63
C THR A 196 -3.89 1.72 3.68
N MET A 197 -4.34 2.97 3.76
CA MET A 197 -5.74 3.33 3.60
C MET A 197 -5.87 4.57 2.72
N MET A 198 -6.81 4.53 1.76
CA MET A 198 -7.25 5.70 0.99
C MET A 198 -8.46 6.32 1.70
N MET A 199 -8.41 7.60 2.01
CA MET A 199 -9.45 8.31 2.74
C MET A 199 -10.07 9.41 1.88
N GLY A 200 -11.40 9.53 1.90
CA GLY A 200 -12.10 10.67 1.30
C GLY A 200 -12.77 10.41 -0.05
N SER A 201 -12.94 9.15 -0.45
CA SER A 201 -13.71 8.80 -1.65
C SER A 201 -15.23 8.80 -1.36
N ILE A 202 -15.81 7.61 -1.21
CA ILE A 202 -17.21 7.40 -0.81
C ILE A 202 -17.33 6.78 0.58
N ASP A 203 -16.19 6.62 1.24
CA ASP A 203 -16.06 5.96 2.53
C ASP A 203 -16.58 6.85 3.67
N HIS A 204 -17.23 6.23 4.63
CA HIS A 204 -17.69 6.83 5.88
C HIS A 204 -16.80 6.45 7.05
N LEU A 205 -16.98 7.10 8.19
CA LEU A 205 -16.18 6.87 9.39
C LEU A 205 -16.18 5.39 9.81
N GLN A 206 -17.33 4.72 9.77
CA GLN A 206 -17.47 3.32 10.16
C GLN A 206 -16.65 2.39 9.25
N HIS A 207 -16.61 2.67 7.93
CA HIS A 207 -15.79 1.90 6.99
C HIS A 207 -14.29 2.03 7.31
N ARG A 208 -13.85 3.21 7.73
CA ARG A 208 -12.46 3.49 8.11
C ARG A 208 -12.09 2.80 9.42
N ILE A 209 -12.98 2.84 10.42
CA ILE A 209 -12.79 2.14 11.70
C ILE A 209 -12.70 0.64 11.47
N TYR A 210 -13.61 0.07 10.67
CA TYR A 210 -13.57 -1.34 10.29
C TYR A 210 -12.26 -1.72 9.59
N HIS A 211 -11.78 -0.87 8.68
CA HIS A 211 -10.46 -1.06 8.04
C HIS A 211 -9.34 -1.13 9.08
N LEU A 212 -9.27 -0.16 10.00
CA LEU A 212 -8.24 -0.16 11.05
C LEU A 212 -8.33 -1.39 11.96
N GLU A 213 -9.54 -1.83 12.28
CA GLU A 213 -9.77 -3.06 13.06
C GLU A 213 -9.20 -4.29 12.35
N LYS A 214 -9.41 -4.44 11.03
CA LYS A 214 -8.84 -5.55 10.25
C LYS A 214 -7.32 -5.52 10.24
N ILE A 215 -6.73 -4.35 10.04
CA ILE A 215 -5.27 -4.17 10.09
C ILE A 215 -4.73 -4.49 11.50
N ARG A 216 -5.36 -3.96 12.55
CA ARG A 216 -4.98 -4.22 13.92
C ARG A 216 -5.02 -5.71 14.26
N SER A 217 -6.13 -6.38 13.91
CA SER A 217 -6.30 -7.81 14.19
C SER A 217 -5.25 -8.67 13.48
N LEU A 218 -4.93 -8.37 12.21
CA LEU A 218 -3.89 -9.08 11.49
C LEU A 218 -2.49 -8.79 12.05
N GLN A 219 -2.25 -7.57 12.53
CA GLN A 219 -1.00 -7.24 13.22
C GLN A 219 -0.85 -7.98 14.56
N ASP A 220 -1.92 -8.08 15.35
CA ASP A 220 -1.93 -8.86 16.59
C ASP A 220 -1.63 -10.36 16.33
N GLU A 221 -2.12 -10.88 15.20
CA GLU A 221 -1.89 -12.27 14.78
C GLU A 221 -0.45 -12.51 14.29
N THR A 222 0.11 -11.60 13.50
CA THR A 222 1.32 -11.89 12.70
C THR A 222 2.53 -11.02 13.02
N GLY A 223 2.33 -9.81 13.55
CA GLY A 223 3.41 -8.84 13.77
C GLY A 223 4.16 -8.42 12.50
N GLY A 224 3.55 -8.57 11.32
CA GLY A 224 4.23 -8.41 10.04
C GLY A 224 4.20 -7.02 9.43
N PHE A 225 3.27 -6.15 9.83
CA PHE A 225 3.22 -4.77 9.35
C PHE A 225 4.27 -3.90 10.01
N ARG A 226 5.15 -3.29 9.22
CA ARG A 226 6.15 -2.30 9.68
C ARG A 226 5.55 -0.92 9.88
N ALA A 227 4.63 -0.53 8.99
CA ALA A 227 4.02 0.79 9.00
C ALA A 227 2.57 0.75 8.54
N PHE A 228 1.78 1.70 9.02
CA PHE A 228 0.50 2.07 8.45
C PHE A 228 0.62 3.44 7.78
N ILE A 229 0.17 3.55 6.53
CA ILE A 229 0.30 4.73 5.69
C ILE A 229 -1.09 5.15 5.22
N MET A 230 -1.51 6.34 5.60
CA MET A 230 -2.78 6.91 5.15
C MET A 230 -2.54 7.95 4.06
N TRP A 231 -3.32 7.86 2.98
CA TRP A 231 -3.29 8.82 1.88
C TRP A 231 -4.70 9.29 1.52
N THR A 232 -4.78 10.43 0.87
CA THR A 232 -6.05 11.05 0.52
C THR A 232 -6.44 10.73 -0.92
N TYR A 233 -7.73 10.46 -1.14
CA TYR A 233 -8.28 10.39 -2.49
C TYR A 233 -8.03 11.71 -3.23
N GLN A 234 -7.53 11.62 -4.45
CA GLN A 234 -7.32 12.77 -5.33
C GLN A 234 -8.40 12.75 -6.41
N PRO A 235 -9.32 13.73 -6.42
CA PRO A 235 -10.30 13.89 -7.49
C PRO A 235 -9.61 14.37 -8.76
N GLY A 236 -10.24 14.11 -9.89
CA GLY A 236 -9.76 14.50 -11.19
C GLY A 236 -9.18 13.33 -11.99
N ASN A 237 -9.41 13.38 -13.28
CA ASN A 237 -8.97 12.38 -14.26
C ASN A 237 -9.27 10.92 -13.89
N ASN A 238 -10.40 10.69 -13.20
CA ASN A 238 -10.91 9.36 -12.86
C ASN A 238 -12.44 9.35 -12.79
N GLU A 239 -13.04 8.16 -12.76
CA GLU A 239 -14.49 7.98 -12.85
C GLU A 239 -15.22 8.16 -11.50
N LEU A 240 -14.51 8.17 -10.37
CA LEU A 240 -15.14 8.04 -9.05
C LEU A 240 -15.89 9.30 -8.59
N MET A 241 -15.58 10.48 -9.12
CA MET A 241 -16.24 11.75 -8.78
C MET A 241 -16.35 12.03 -7.27
N GLY A 242 -15.44 11.47 -6.46
CA GLY A 242 -15.39 11.66 -5.02
C GLY A 242 -14.89 13.07 -4.64
N LYS A 243 -14.97 13.39 -3.33
CA LYS A 243 -14.50 14.67 -2.80
C LYS A 243 -13.19 14.52 -2.05
N LYS A 244 -12.27 15.46 -2.24
CA LYS A 244 -11.04 15.54 -1.44
C LYS A 244 -11.39 15.80 0.02
N ILE A 245 -10.73 15.09 0.93
CA ILE A 245 -10.87 15.35 2.37
C ILE A 245 -10.08 16.60 2.77
N SER A 246 -10.55 17.30 3.81
CA SER A 246 -9.81 18.45 4.36
C SER A 246 -8.56 18.01 5.12
N SER A 247 -7.53 18.86 5.12
CA SER A 247 -6.29 18.61 5.88
C SER A 247 -6.55 18.42 7.39
N LEU A 248 -7.51 19.14 7.96
CA LEU A 248 -7.88 18.99 9.38
C LEU A 248 -8.49 17.61 9.66
N ALA A 249 -9.36 17.11 8.78
CA ALA A 249 -9.94 15.78 8.91
C ALA A 249 -8.87 14.69 8.72
N TYR A 250 -7.91 14.89 7.82
CA TYR A 250 -6.76 14.01 7.63
C TYR A 250 -5.90 13.94 8.89
N LEU A 251 -5.48 15.09 9.44
CA LEU A 251 -4.64 15.14 10.64
C LEU A 251 -5.34 14.52 11.86
N ARG A 252 -6.64 14.77 12.01
CA ARG A 252 -7.45 14.17 13.08
C ARG A 252 -7.45 12.66 12.99
N PHE A 253 -7.68 12.12 11.80
CA PHE A 253 -7.71 10.68 11.59
C PHE A 253 -6.32 10.05 11.75
N LEU A 254 -5.27 10.74 11.30
CA LEU A 254 -3.88 10.29 11.47
C LEU A 254 -3.51 10.19 12.96
N ALA A 255 -3.85 11.21 13.77
CA ALA A 255 -3.63 11.19 15.21
C ALA A 255 -4.35 10.01 15.89
N LEU A 256 -5.62 9.80 15.55
CA LEU A 256 -6.40 8.68 16.08
C LEU A 256 -5.88 7.33 15.60
N SER A 257 -5.38 7.24 14.37
CA SER A 257 -4.73 6.02 13.87
C SER A 257 -3.51 5.66 14.70
N ARG A 258 -2.67 6.63 15.13
CA ARG A 258 -1.54 6.38 16.04
C ARG A 258 -2.00 5.82 17.39
N LEU A 259 -3.11 6.32 17.93
CA LEU A 259 -3.65 5.86 19.21
C LEU A 259 -4.30 4.48 19.10
N TYR A 260 -4.98 4.20 17.99
CA TYR A 260 -5.71 2.96 17.76
C TYR A 260 -4.79 1.80 17.34
N LEU A 261 -3.82 2.06 16.46
CA LEU A 261 -2.85 1.07 15.97
C LEU A 261 -1.59 1.08 16.85
N ASP A 262 -1.78 0.87 18.16
CA ASP A 262 -0.67 0.82 19.13
C ASP A 262 0.23 -0.41 18.98
N ASN A 263 -0.16 -1.38 18.17
CA ASN A 263 0.61 -2.58 17.83
C ASN A 263 1.45 -2.40 16.52
N ILE A 264 1.31 -1.30 15.80
CA ILE A 264 2.13 -0.97 14.63
C ILE A 264 3.19 0.07 15.00
N GLU A 265 4.43 -0.19 14.63
CA GLU A 265 5.57 0.64 15.02
C GLU A 265 5.47 2.05 14.41
N HIS A 266 5.30 2.14 13.10
CA HIS A 266 5.28 3.41 12.38
C HIS A 266 3.89 3.77 11.87
N ILE A 267 3.45 5.00 12.13
CA ILE A 267 2.32 5.63 11.47
C ILE A 267 2.88 6.74 10.60
N GLN A 268 2.72 6.59 9.30
CA GLN A 268 3.34 7.46 8.31
C GLN A 268 2.31 8.38 7.68
N GLY A 269 2.64 9.67 7.58
CA GLY A 269 1.95 10.59 6.70
C GLY A 269 2.38 10.33 5.26
N SER A 270 1.45 10.45 4.33
CA SER A 270 1.70 10.38 2.91
C SER A 270 1.54 11.76 2.29
N TRP A 271 2.12 11.96 1.11
CA TRP A 271 1.81 13.14 0.29
C TRP A 271 0.30 13.27 0.07
N GLY A 272 -0.22 14.47 0.11
CA GLY A 272 -1.64 14.78 0.02
C GLY A 272 -1.93 15.80 -1.07
#